data_bd8ce400f2c0f9acbd8cb45e6a7b6682
#
_entry.id   bd8ce400f2c0f9acbd8cb45e6a7b6682
#
_cell.length_a   1.000
_cell.length_b   1.000
_cell.length_c   1.000
_cell.angle_alpha   90.00
_cell.angle_beta   90.00
_cell.angle_gamma   90.00
#
_symmetry.space_group_name_H-M   'P 1'
#
loop_
_entity.id
_entity.type
_entity.pdbx_description
1 polymer ?
#
loop_
_entity_poly.entity_id
_entity_poly.type
_entity_poly.pdbx_seq_one_letter_code
_entity_poly.pdbx_strand_id
1 'polypeptide(L)'
;MRLLKKKTKHIVTIELEDNKVKNIVKDTIHANGIDIGIYTQDFQNEFISLTDIARYKSDEAKDVIKNWMRSKDTIEFLGLWEKLHNNNFKGVEFDSFRNQVGSNAFTMSPTKWIETTGAIGIVCKSGRYGGTYAHSDIAFEFASWISAEFKLYIIMDYKRLKADENSRFSLNWNLNREISKLNYKIHTDAIKENLIPPELTPAQISFTYANEADMLNVVLFGRTTAGSIFATRNFLS
;
A
#
# COMPACT_ATOMS: atom_id res chain seq x y z
N MET A 1 26.64 -9.39 -4.53
CA MET A 1 25.45 -8.82 -3.91
C MET A 1 24.44 -9.95 -3.66
N ARG A 2 24.48 -10.56 -2.47
CA ARG A 2 23.58 -11.65 -2.06
C ARG A 2 22.72 -11.12 -0.94
N LEU A 3 21.51 -10.70 -1.26
CA LEU A 3 20.47 -10.32 -0.32
C LEU A 3 19.25 -11.20 -0.53
N LEU A 4 18.68 -11.63 0.54
CA LEU A 4 17.49 -12.45 0.72
C LEU A 4 17.76 -13.94 0.95
N LYS A 5 18.14 -14.27 2.16
CA LYS A 5 17.98 -15.62 2.70
C LYS A 5 16.73 -15.69 3.56
N LYS A 6 15.82 -16.60 3.11
CA LYS A 6 14.70 -17.31 3.78
C LYS A 6 14.05 -16.65 5.00
N LYS A 7 12.79 -16.27 4.81
CA LYS A 7 11.79 -16.00 5.86
C LYS A 7 11.55 -17.24 6.70
N THR A 8 11.83 -17.16 7.99
CA THR A 8 11.34 -18.12 8.98
C THR A 8 10.16 -17.47 9.68
N LYS A 9 8.95 -17.91 9.34
CA LYS A 9 7.74 -17.45 10.04
C LYS A 9 7.59 -18.20 11.35
N HIS A 10 7.67 -17.52 12.49
CA HIS A 10 7.24 -18.04 13.77
C HIS A 10 5.85 -17.52 14.11
N ILE A 11 4.87 -18.42 14.15
CA ILE A 11 3.52 -18.13 14.65
C ILE A 11 3.56 -18.31 16.16
N VAL A 12 3.38 -17.25 16.92
CA VAL A 12 3.22 -17.31 18.38
C VAL A 12 1.77 -16.96 18.69
N THR A 13 1.01 -17.94 19.16
CA THR A 13 -0.34 -17.75 19.68
C THR A 13 -0.24 -17.15 21.08
N ILE A 14 -0.73 -15.96 21.29
CA ILE A 14 -0.89 -15.37 22.63
C ILE A 14 -2.38 -15.32 22.91
N GLU A 15 -2.82 -16.10 23.91
CA GLU A 15 -4.17 -15.99 24.48
C GLU A 15 -4.25 -14.68 25.25
N LEU A 16 -5.16 -13.80 24.85
CA LEU A 16 -5.60 -12.65 25.61
C LEU A 16 -7.03 -12.91 26.08
N GLU A 17 -7.26 -12.69 27.35
CA GLU A 17 -8.62 -12.67 27.94
C GLU A 17 -9.50 -11.69 27.18
N ASP A 18 -10.65 -12.18 26.73
CA ASP A 18 -11.72 -11.65 25.90
C ASP A 18 -11.67 -12.10 24.42
N ASN A 19 -12.05 -13.37 24.21
CA ASN A 19 -12.70 -13.98 23.02
C ASN A 19 -12.46 -13.37 21.61
N LYS A 20 -11.24 -12.88 21.31
CA LYS A 20 -10.75 -12.69 19.93
C LYS A 20 -9.30 -13.16 19.84
N VAL A 21 -9.10 -14.36 19.31
CA VAL A 21 -7.78 -14.86 18.89
C VAL A 21 -7.28 -13.91 17.79
N LYS A 22 -6.40 -12.96 18.15
CA LYS A 22 -5.64 -12.20 17.17
C LYS A 22 -4.37 -12.97 16.87
N ASN A 23 -4.28 -13.53 15.69
CA ASN A 23 -3.05 -14.14 15.19
C ASN A 23 -1.99 -13.05 15.00
N ILE A 24 -1.09 -12.94 15.95
CA ILE A 24 0.05 -12.03 15.87
C ILE A 24 1.18 -12.77 15.16
N VAL A 25 1.48 -12.37 13.95
CA VAL A 25 2.65 -12.87 13.21
C VAL A 25 3.86 -12.05 13.63
N LYS A 26 4.84 -12.70 14.25
CA LYS A 26 6.17 -12.11 14.46
C LYS A 26 7.07 -12.58 13.33
N ASP A 27 7.65 -11.64 12.61
CA ASP A 27 8.65 -11.91 11.57
C ASP A 27 9.92 -11.11 11.87
N THR A 28 11.03 -11.48 11.27
CA THR A 28 12.30 -10.77 11.44
C THR A 28 12.87 -10.45 10.07
N ILE A 29 13.15 -9.17 9.83
CA ILE A 29 13.89 -8.74 8.64
C ILE A 29 15.37 -8.76 9.00
N HIS A 30 16.16 -9.44 8.20
CA HIS A 30 17.62 -9.41 8.28
C HIS A 30 18.14 -8.35 7.30
N ALA A 31 18.49 -7.19 7.82
CA ALA A 31 19.02 -6.08 7.01
C ALA A 31 20.41 -5.68 7.50
N ASN A 32 21.39 -5.75 6.62
CA ASN A 32 22.75 -5.25 6.86
C ASN A 32 23.42 -5.83 8.15
N GLY A 33 23.13 -7.13 8.46
CA GLY A 33 23.69 -7.82 9.64
C GLY A 33 22.92 -7.60 10.92
N ILE A 34 21.74 -6.98 10.87
CA ILE A 34 20.87 -6.73 12.02
C ILE A 34 19.53 -7.44 11.82
N ASP A 35 19.04 -8.00 12.90
CA ASP A 35 17.74 -8.62 13.01
C ASP A 35 16.73 -7.57 13.50
N ILE A 36 15.81 -7.16 12.63
CA ILE A 36 14.77 -6.18 12.95
C ILE A 36 13.45 -6.92 13.14
N GLY A 37 12.91 -6.87 14.35
CA GLY A 37 11.63 -7.48 14.66
C GLY A 37 10.47 -6.74 14.00
N ILE A 38 9.61 -7.51 13.34
CA ILE A 38 8.32 -7.06 12.81
C ILE A 38 7.20 -7.68 13.63
N TYR A 39 6.20 -6.88 13.88
CA TYR A 39 4.97 -7.26 14.55
C TYR A 39 3.79 -6.89 13.66
N THR A 40 3.04 -7.87 13.19
CA THR A 40 1.89 -7.67 12.29
C THR A 40 0.63 -8.15 12.96
N GLN A 41 -0.40 -7.30 13.06
CA GLN A 41 -1.76 -7.69 13.47
C GLN A 41 -2.64 -8.08 12.29
N ASP A 42 -2.39 -7.45 11.16
CA ASP A 42 -2.97 -7.73 9.86
C ASP A 42 -1.96 -7.33 8.76
N PHE A 43 -2.21 -7.72 7.51
CA PHE A 43 -1.30 -7.42 6.40
C PHE A 43 -1.20 -5.93 6.02
N GLN A 44 -2.00 -5.07 6.63
CA GLN A 44 -2.04 -3.62 6.35
C GLN A 44 -1.36 -2.79 7.43
N ASN A 45 -1.25 -3.34 8.66
CA ASN A 45 -0.69 -2.62 9.81
C ASN A 45 0.55 -3.36 10.35
N GLU A 46 1.68 -3.21 9.66
CA GLU A 46 2.96 -3.74 10.12
C GLU A 46 3.64 -2.76 11.07
N PHE A 47 3.97 -3.24 12.27
CA PHE A 47 4.75 -2.51 13.25
C PHE A 47 6.18 -3.05 13.29
N ILE A 48 7.14 -2.18 13.10
CA ILE A 48 8.58 -2.49 13.04
C ILE A 48 9.25 -1.97 14.30
N SER A 49 10.22 -2.73 14.83
CA SER A 49 10.96 -2.36 16.03
C SER A 49 11.90 -1.18 15.79
N LEU A 50 11.53 0.01 16.28
CA LEU A 50 12.43 1.17 16.31
C LEU A 50 13.64 0.92 17.22
N THR A 51 13.47 0.11 18.27
CA THR A 51 14.56 -0.25 19.19
C THR A 51 15.67 -1.02 18.47
N ASP A 52 15.31 -1.97 17.60
CA ASP A 52 16.30 -2.75 16.85
C ASP A 52 16.97 -1.90 15.77
N ILE A 53 16.22 -1.04 15.08
CA ILE A 53 16.78 -0.07 14.13
C ILE A 53 17.74 0.89 14.84
N ALA A 54 17.38 1.40 16.04
CA ALA A 54 18.21 2.32 16.80
C ALA A 54 19.55 1.71 17.22
N ARG A 55 19.58 0.40 17.52
CA ARG A 55 20.81 -0.35 17.86
C ARG A 55 21.86 -0.34 16.75
N TYR A 56 21.44 -0.11 15.50
CA TYR A 56 22.38 0.12 14.41
C TYR A 56 23.30 1.34 14.65
N LYS A 57 22.78 2.37 15.31
CA LYS A 57 23.52 3.61 15.60
C LYS A 57 24.21 3.58 16.95
N SER A 58 23.59 2.98 17.97
CA SER A 58 24.09 2.98 19.36
C SER A 58 23.39 1.92 20.19
N ASP A 59 24.09 1.33 21.14
CA ASP A 59 23.54 0.43 22.15
C ASP A 59 22.46 1.12 23.01
N GLU A 60 22.55 2.45 23.17
CA GLU A 60 21.55 3.28 23.87
C GLU A 60 20.36 3.63 22.97
N ALA A 61 19.63 2.61 22.52
CA ALA A 61 18.53 2.74 21.57
C ALA A 61 17.44 3.73 22.01
N LYS A 62 17.18 3.83 23.32
CA LYS A 62 16.18 4.76 23.88
C LYS A 62 16.57 6.23 23.63
N ASP A 63 17.83 6.55 23.76
CA ASP A 63 18.31 7.92 23.58
C ASP A 63 18.36 8.29 22.09
N VAL A 64 18.68 7.34 21.24
CA VAL A 64 18.57 7.53 19.78
C VAL A 64 17.14 7.91 19.38
N ILE A 65 16.14 7.16 19.87
CA ILE A 65 14.70 7.42 19.58
C ILE A 65 14.29 8.79 20.15
N LYS A 66 14.68 9.13 21.40
CA LYS A 66 14.39 10.45 21.98
C LYS A 66 15.02 11.59 21.18
N ASN A 67 16.27 11.42 20.70
CA ASN A 67 16.95 12.43 19.88
C ASN A 67 16.23 12.66 18.55
N TRP A 68 15.76 11.59 17.91
CA TRP A 68 14.92 11.69 16.72
C TRP A 68 13.63 12.48 16.99
N MET A 69 12.93 12.18 18.09
CA MET A 69 11.69 12.86 18.49
C MET A 69 11.89 14.32 18.98
N ARG A 70 13.12 14.81 19.11
CA ARG A 70 13.41 16.23 19.39
C ARG A 70 13.40 17.10 18.15
N SER A 71 13.48 16.49 16.97
CA SER A 71 13.44 17.21 15.70
C SER A 71 12.04 17.76 15.41
N LYS A 72 11.99 18.99 14.90
CA LYS A 72 10.76 19.63 14.47
C LYS A 72 10.11 18.84 13.35
N ASP A 73 10.90 18.43 12.35
CA ASP A 73 10.43 17.67 11.20
C ASP A 73 9.80 16.33 11.62
N THR A 74 10.40 15.67 12.62
CA THR A 74 9.86 14.42 13.19
C THR A 74 8.50 14.62 13.84
N ILE A 75 8.36 15.65 14.69
CA ILE A 75 7.08 15.92 15.37
C ILE A 75 6.00 16.32 14.36
N GLU A 76 6.34 17.10 13.34
CA GLU A 76 5.41 17.47 12.29
C GLU A 76 5.00 16.25 11.46
N PHE A 77 5.93 15.36 11.10
CA PHE A 77 5.65 14.12 10.39
C PHE A 77 4.73 13.19 11.21
N LEU A 78 5.07 12.94 12.48
CA LEU A 78 4.26 12.11 13.37
C LEU A 78 2.85 12.66 13.53
N GLY A 79 2.72 13.99 13.73
CA GLY A 79 1.40 14.63 13.84
C GLY A 79 0.58 14.55 12.55
N LEU A 80 1.21 14.69 11.40
CA LEU A 80 0.54 14.54 10.11
C LEU A 80 0.07 13.10 9.90
N TRP A 81 0.92 12.12 10.19
CA TRP A 81 0.58 10.71 10.09
C TRP A 81 -0.61 10.36 10.99
N GLU A 82 -0.59 10.79 12.25
CA GLU A 82 -1.70 10.56 13.18
C GLU A 82 -3.00 11.22 12.70
N LYS A 83 -2.96 12.46 12.20
CA LYS A 83 -4.14 13.14 11.66
C LYS A 83 -4.77 12.38 10.48
N LEU A 84 -3.99 11.67 9.70
CA LEU A 84 -4.46 10.89 8.56
C LEU A 84 -5.04 9.52 8.96
N HIS A 85 -4.56 8.91 10.04
CA HIS A 85 -4.88 7.52 10.38
C HIS A 85 -5.61 7.35 11.72
N ASN A 86 -5.72 8.41 12.54
CA ASN A 86 -6.24 8.36 13.89
C ASN A 86 -7.33 9.41 14.13
N ASN A 87 -8.57 9.02 14.06
CA ASN A 87 -9.71 9.91 14.28
C ASN A 87 -9.81 10.46 15.74
N ASN A 88 -9.12 9.82 16.68
CA ASN A 88 -9.11 10.20 18.09
C ASN A 88 -7.85 10.97 18.50
N PHE A 89 -7.04 11.39 17.52
CA PHE A 89 -5.81 12.13 17.78
C PHE A 89 -6.09 13.50 18.36
N LYS A 90 -5.41 13.80 19.46
CA LYS A 90 -5.59 15.07 20.20
C LYS A 90 -4.76 16.18 19.56
N GLY A 91 -5.36 16.89 18.62
CA GLY A 91 -4.68 17.93 17.84
C GLY A 91 -4.22 19.12 18.65
N VAL A 92 -4.93 19.50 19.73
CA VAL A 92 -4.57 20.64 20.60
C VAL A 92 -3.28 20.36 21.35
N GLU A 93 -3.15 19.15 21.91
CA GLU A 93 -1.96 18.70 22.62
C GLU A 93 -0.77 18.59 21.66
N PHE A 94 -1.01 18.12 20.43
CA PHE A 94 0.00 18.11 19.38
C PHE A 94 0.49 19.53 19.03
N ASP A 95 -0.42 20.50 18.84
CA ASP A 95 -0.04 21.88 18.53
C ASP A 95 0.79 22.51 19.66
N SER A 96 0.52 22.15 20.92
CA SER A 96 1.37 22.54 22.04
C SER A 96 2.80 22.01 21.90
N PHE A 97 2.99 20.77 21.52
CA PHE A 97 4.33 20.20 21.26
C PHE A 97 5.01 20.85 20.06
N ARG A 98 4.28 21.06 18.98
CA ARG A 98 4.76 21.70 17.76
C ARG A 98 5.31 23.12 18.03
N ASN A 99 4.72 23.85 18.97
CA ASN A 99 5.17 25.18 19.34
C ASN A 99 6.39 25.18 20.27
N GLN A 100 6.64 24.09 21.01
CA GLN A 100 7.77 23.95 21.94
C GLN A 100 9.00 23.33 21.28
N VAL A 101 8.80 22.54 20.20
CA VAL A 101 9.88 21.84 19.51
C VAL A 101 10.88 22.84 18.92
N GLY A 102 12.17 22.53 19.05
CA GLY A 102 13.27 23.43 18.67
C GLY A 102 13.82 24.26 19.83
N SER A 103 13.14 24.33 20.97
CA SER A 103 13.73 24.90 22.19
C SER A 103 14.74 23.92 22.79
N ASN A 104 15.79 24.44 23.44
CA ASN A 104 16.83 23.63 24.09
C ASN A 104 16.29 22.74 25.22
N ALA A 105 15.18 23.13 25.82
CA ALA A 105 14.53 22.40 26.90
C ALA A 105 13.55 21.31 26.39
N PHE A 106 13.21 21.30 25.11
CA PHE A 106 12.25 20.35 24.58
C PHE A 106 12.80 18.92 24.55
N THR A 107 12.09 18.04 25.24
CA THR A 107 12.35 16.61 25.22
C THR A 107 11.07 15.84 24.98
N MET A 108 11.13 14.85 24.11
CA MET A 108 9.99 13.98 23.79
C MET A 108 10.41 12.52 23.92
N SER A 109 9.53 11.72 24.52
CA SER A 109 9.67 10.26 24.52
C SER A 109 8.46 9.62 23.86
N PRO A 110 8.60 8.40 23.31
CA PRO A 110 7.46 7.68 22.74
C PRO A 110 6.29 7.54 23.71
N THR A 111 6.54 7.23 24.97
CA THR A 111 5.51 7.09 26.01
C THR A 111 4.76 8.41 26.22
N LYS A 112 5.49 9.52 26.40
CA LYS A 112 4.89 10.85 26.56
C LYS A 112 4.06 11.26 25.34
N TRP A 113 4.55 10.95 24.12
CA TRP A 113 3.83 11.19 22.90
C TRP A 113 2.48 10.45 22.88
N ILE A 114 2.50 9.15 23.14
CA ILE A 114 1.30 8.27 23.14
C ILE A 114 0.28 8.76 24.19
N GLU A 115 0.74 8.96 25.44
CA GLU A 115 -0.15 9.30 26.55
C GLU A 115 -0.81 10.67 26.39
N THR A 116 -0.07 11.64 25.84
CA THR A 116 -0.57 13.01 25.71
C THR A 116 -1.46 13.16 24.49
N THR A 117 -1.06 12.65 23.34
CA THR A 117 -1.75 12.87 22.07
C THR A 117 -2.77 11.78 21.70
N GLY A 118 -2.75 10.65 22.41
CA GLY A 118 -3.56 9.49 22.03
C GLY A 118 -3.08 8.83 20.74
N ALA A 119 -1.79 8.95 20.42
CA ALA A 119 -1.17 8.41 19.20
C ALA A 119 -1.29 6.89 19.12
N ILE A 120 -1.50 6.37 17.90
CA ILE A 120 -1.61 4.94 17.60
C ILE A 120 -0.45 4.42 16.73
N GLY A 121 0.25 5.30 16.02
CA GLY A 121 1.33 4.94 15.10
C GLY A 121 2.61 4.46 15.78
N ILE A 122 2.76 4.70 17.10
CA ILE A 122 3.88 4.23 17.91
C ILE A 122 3.32 3.43 19.10
N VAL A 123 3.96 2.31 19.43
CA VAL A 123 3.58 1.43 20.55
C VAL A 123 4.80 1.13 21.40
N CYS A 124 4.67 1.31 22.72
CA CYS A 124 5.69 0.95 23.69
C CYS A 124 5.28 -0.33 24.43
N LYS A 125 6.17 -1.33 24.44
CA LYS A 125 5.98 -2.57 25.18
C LYS A 125 7.01 -2.65 26.32
N SER A 126 6.55 -3.00 27.51
CA SER A 126 7.41 -3.22 28.69
C SER A 126 7.83 -4.70 28.78
N GLY A 127 8.85 -4.99 29.59
CA GLY A 127 9.31 -6.33 29.89
C GLY A 127 10.59 -6.76 29.15
N ARG A 128 11.00 -8.03 29.34
CA ARG A 128 12.26 -8.59 28.83
C ARG A 128 12.41 -8.49 27.31
N TYR A 129 11.30 -8.57 26.59
CA TYR A 129 11.23 -8.44 25.13
C TYR A 129 10.49 -7.15 24.73
N GLY A 130 10.53 -6.17 25.64
CA GLY A 130 9.93 -4.86 25.42
C GLY A 130 10.74 -4.03 24.42
N GLY A 131 10.10 -2.97 23.91
CA GLY A 131 10.71 -2.07 22.97
C GLY A 131 9.70 -1.04 22.46
N THR A 132 10.20 -0.14 21.63
CA THR A 132 9.37 0.81 20.90
C THR A 132 9.19 0.30 19.49
N TYR A 133 7.95 0.18 19.08
CA TYR A 133 7.53 -0.25 17.75
C TYR A 133 6.76 0.89 17.08
N ALA A 134 6.85 1.01 15.78
CA ALA A 134 6.08 1.99 15.03
C ALA A 134 5.52 1.37 13.76
N HIS A 135 4.42 1.96 13.26
CA HIS A 135 3.90 1.64 11.93
C HIS A 135 5.01 1.73 10.88
N SER A 136 4.94 0.92 9.84
CA SER A 136 5.98 0.83 8.80
C SER A 136 6.40 2.20 8.23
N ASP A 137 5.45 3.10 7.96
CA ASP A 137 5.76 4.45 7.45
C ASP A 137 6.65 5.25 8.40
N ILE A 138 6.32 5.20 9.70
CA ILE A 138 7.07 5.88 10.75
C ILE A 138 8.44 5.23 10.95
N ALA A 139 8.50 3.91 10.87
CA ALA A 139 9.76 3.18 10.99
C ALA A 139 10.70 3.46 9.82
N PHE A 140 10.18 3.60 8.60
CA PHE A 140 10.98 3.99 7.42
C PHE A 140 11.51 5.42 7.53
N GLU A 141 10.71 6.35 8.04
CA GLU A 141 11.19 7.72 8.32
C GLU A 141 12.31 7.69 9.36
N PHE A 142 12.14 6.99 10.48
CA PHE A 142 13.15 6.83 11.50
C PHE A 142 14.45 6.20 10.96
N ALA A 143 14.35 5.11 10.18
CA ALA A 143 15.49 4.46 9.57
C ALA A 143 16.22 5.38 8.58
N SER A 144 15.46 6.21 7.85
CA SER A 144 16.00 7.21 6.93
C SER A 144 16.76 8.35 7.67
N TRP A 145 16.31 8.69 8.88
CA TRP A 145 17.00 9.63 9.74
C TRP A 145 18.28 9.04 10.33
N ILE A 146 18.29 7.73 10.63
CA ILE A 146 19.47 7.04 11.18
C ILE A 146 20.58 6.89 10.14
N SER A 147 20.23 6.45 8.93
CA SER A 147 21.20 6.07 7.88
C SER A 147 20.85 6.70 6.54
N ALA A 148 21.79 7.50 6.02
CA ALA A 148 21.68 8.08 4.68
C ALA A 148 21.70 6.99 3.60
N GLU A 149 22.45 5.91 3.81
CA GLU A 149 22.50 4.76 2.91
C GLU A 149 21.14 4.07 2.85
N PHE A 150 20.47 3.89 3.99
CA PHE A 150 19.13 3.31 4.05
C PHE A 150 18.10 4.20 3.33
N LYS A 151 18.18 5.52 3.54
CA LYS A 151 17.34 6.48 2.82
C LYS A 151 17.53 6.37 1.31
N LEU A 152 18.78 6.30 0.86
CA LEU A 152 19.09 6.15 -0.57
C LEU A 152 18.57 4.80 -1.10
N TYR A 153 18.72 3.72 -0.33
CA TYR A 153 18.22 2.39 -0.69
C TYR A 153 16.69 2.42 -0.89
N ILE A 154 15.92 3.00 0.01
CA ILE A 154 14.46 3.13 -0.12
C ILE A 154 14.08 3.90 -1.39
N ILE A 155 14.77 5.02 -1.66
CA ILE A 155 14.52 5.81 -2.88
C ILE A 155 14.80 5.01 -4.15
N MET A 156 15.89 4.24 -4.16
CA MET A 156 16.26 3.41 -5.31
C MET A 156 15.26 2.25 -5.49
N ASP A 157 14.85 1.61 -4.40
CA ASP A 157 13.90 0.50 -4.45
C ASP A 157 12.50 0.97 -4.89
N TYR A 158 12.05 2.14 -4.42
CA TYR A 158 10.82 2.77 -4.92
C TYR A 158 10.88 3.02 -6.43
N LYS A 159 12.00 3.58 -6.92
CA LYS A 159 12.18 3.81 -8.38
C LYS A 159 12.15 2.51 -9.17
N ARG A 160 12.76 1.44 -8.65
CA ARG A 160 12.76 0.11 -9.25
C ARG A 160 11.33 -0.46 -9.32
N LEU A 161 10.60 -0.44 -8.20
CA LEU A 161 9.22 -0.92 -8.13
C LEU A 161 8.31 -0.15 -9.08
N LYS A 162 8.50 1.18 -9.18
CA LYS A 162 7.72 2.02 -10.09
C LYS A 162 8.01 1.70 -11.56
N ALA A 163 9.26 1.40 -11.90
CA ALA A 163 9.64 0.96 -13.24
C ALA A 163 9.04 -0.42 -13.57
N ASP A 164 9.09 -1.37 -12.62
CA ASP A 164 8.51 -2.70 -12.77
C ASP A 164 6.98 -2.63 -12.94
N GLU A 165 6.29 -1.78 -12.17
CA GLU A 165 4.87 -1.53 -12.29
C GLU A 165 4.50 -1.00 -13.69
N ASN A 166 5.21 0.02 -14.16
CA ASN A 166 5.02 0.58 -15.50
C ASN A 166 5.25 -0.48 -16.60
N SER A 167 6.26 -1.35 -16.44
CA SER A 167 6.51 -2.44 -17.37
C SER A 167 5.38 -3.46 -17.40
N ARG A 168 4.82 -3.82 -16.24
CA ARG A 168 3.65 -4.72 -16.13
C ARG A 168 2.41 -4.11 -16.76
N PHE A 169 2.15 -2.82 -16.56
CA PHE A 169 1.04 -2.13 -17.21
C PHE A 169 1.18 -2.11 -18.74
N SER A 170 2.38 -1.85 -19.25
CA SER A 170 2.64 -1.86 -20.69
C SER A 170 2.48 -3.24 -21.31
N LEU A 171 2.93 -4.31 -20.63
CA LEU A 171 2.74 -5.70 -21.05
C LEU A 171 1.26 -6.08 -21.07
N ASN A 172 0.51 -5.76 -20.02
CA ASN A 172 -0.93 -6.02 -19.95
C ASN A 172 -1.69 -5.26 -21.03
N TRP A 173 -1.32 -4.00 -21.28
CA TRP A 173 -1.91 -3.21 -22.35
C TRP A 173 -1.67 -3.83 -23.72
N ASN A 174 -0.44 -4.23 -24.02
CA ASN A 174 -0.09 -4.87 -25.29
C ASN A 174 -0.81 -6.21 -25.46
N LEU A 175 -0.84 -7.04 -24.41
CA LEU A 175 -1.55 -8.31 -24.43
C LEU A 175 -3.05 -8.12 -24.67
N ASN A 176 -3.70 -7.21 -23.94
CA ASN A 176 -5.11 -6.91 -24.10
C ASN A 176 -5.43 -6.38 -25.51
N ARG A 177 -4.53 -5.56 -26.06
CA ARG A 177 -4.65 -5.07 -27.44
C ARG A 177 -4.59 -6.19 -28.46
N GLU A 178 -3.66 -7.14 -28.31
CA GLU A 178 -3.54 -8.30 -29.23
C GLU A 178 -4.75 -9.26 -29.08
N ILE A 179 -5.21 -9.51 -27.87
CA ILE A 179 -6.43 -10.29 -27.61
C ILE A 179 -7.65 -9.60 -28.26
N SER A 180 -7.77 -8.28 -28.13
CA SER A 180 -8.88 -7.52 -28.74
C SER A 180 -8.86 -7.60 -30.28
N LYS A 181 -7.69 -7.52 -30.90
CA LYS A 181 -7.55 -7.69 -32.35
C LYS A 181 -7.97 -9.10 -32.79
N LEU A 182 -7.53 -10.12 -32.05
CA LEU A 182 -7.87 -11.50 -32.35
C LEU A 182 -9.38 -11.75 -32.22
N ASN A 183 -9.98 -11.28 -31.12
CA ASN A 183 -11.42 -11.39 -30.90
C ASN A 183 -12.22 -10.65 -31.99
N TYR A 184 -11.77 -9.43 -32.38
CA TYR A 184 -12.40 -8.70 -33.46
C TYR A 184 -12.35 -9.48 -34.77
N LYS A 185 -11.21 -10.10 -35.11
CA LYS A 185 -11.06 -10.92 -36.31
C LYS A 185 -11.97 -12.13 -36.28
N ILE A 186 -11.96 -12.91 -35.19
CA ILE A 186 -12.81 -14.07 -35.01
C ILE A 186 -14.29 -13.69 -35.18
N HIS A 187 -14.72 -12.60 -34.57
CA HIS A 187 -16.08 -12.13 -34.62
C HIS A 187 -16.48 -11.70 -36.05
N THR A 188 -15.62 -10.93 -36.75
CA THR A 188 -15.88 -10.51 -38.12
C THR A 188 -15.90 -11.68 -39.09
N ASP A 189 -15.03 -12.67 -38.93
CA ASP A 189 -15.00 -13.88 -39.73
C ASP A 189 -16.29 -14.70 -39.51
N ALA A 190 -16.75 -14.86 -38.27
CA ALA A 190 -17.98 -15.54 -37.92
C ALA A 190 -19.23 -14.87 -38.51
N ILE A 191 -19.30 -13.52 -38.47
CA ILE A 191 -20.39 -12.76 -39.13
C ILE A 191 -20.36 -13.00 -40.63
N LYS A 192 -19.18 -12.93 -41.25
CA LYS A 192 -19.02 -13.13 -42.68
C LYS A 192 -19.51 -14.52 -43.14
N GLU A 193 -19.17 -15.56 -42.39
CA GLU A 193 -19.49 -16.94 -42.73
C GLU A 193 -20.94 -17.30 -42.47
N ASN A 194 -21.57 -16.73 -41.42
CA ASN A 194 -22.87 -17.19 -40.95
C ASN A 194 -24.01 -16.20 -41.16
N LEU A 195 -23.71 -14.89 -41.29
CA LEU A 195 -24.74 -13.85 -41.31
C LEU A 195 -24.77 -13.01 -42.61
N ILE A 196 -23.81 -13.20 -43.52
CA ILE A 196 -23.73 -12.46 -44.78
C ILE A 196 -24.01 -13.39 -45.96
N PRO A 197 -25.25 -13.43 -46.52
CA PRO A 197 -25.53 -14.11 -47.76
C PRO A 197 -24.77 -13.50 -48.95
N PRO A 198 -24.48 -14.29 -50.00
CA PRO A 198 -23.67 -13.82 -51.13
C PRO A 198 -24.30 -12.67 -51.95
N GLU A 199 -25.60 -12.45 -51.79
CA GLU A 199 -26.38 -11.50 -52.63
C GLU A 199 -26.48 -10.09 -52.01
N LEU A 200 -25.86 -9.85 -50.80
CA LEU A 200 -25.94 -8.54 -50.15
C LEU A 200 -25.05 -7.48 -50.82
N THR A 201 -25.58 -6.28 -50.92
CA THR A 201 -24.79 -5.12 -51.36
C THR A 201 -23.74 -4.67 -50.32
N PRO A 202 -22.65 -3.99 -50.71
CA PRO A 202 -21.62 -3.53 -49.76
C PRO A 202 -22.19 -2.70 -48.62
N ALA A 203 -23.23 -1.90 -48.85
CA ALA A 203 -23.90 -1.09 -47.83
C ALA A 203 -24.64 -1.95 -46.81
N GLN A 204 -25.33 -2.98 -47.25
CA GLN A 204 -26.01 -3.94 -46.37
C GLN A 204 -25.02 -4.75 -45.55
N ILE A 205 -23.91 -5.19 -46.12
CA ILE A 205 -22.82 -5.88 -45.44
C ILE A 205 -22.26 -4.98 -44.31
N SER A 206 -21.96 -3.72 -44.61
CA SER A 206 -21.46 -2.77 -43.60
C SER A 206 -22.46 -2.56 -42.46
N PHE A 207 -23.75 -2.49 -42.77
CA PHE A 207 -24.81 -2.35 -41.77
C PHE A 207 -24.93 -3.59 -40.87
N THR A 208 -24.76 -4.79 -41.41
CA THR A 208 -24.78 -6.05 -40.64
C THR A 208 -23.62 -6.04 -39.62
N TYR A 209 -22.40 -5.70 -40.04
CA TYR A 209 -21.26 -5.62 -39.11
C TYR A 209 -21.48 -4.60 -38.02
N ALA A 210 -22.06 -3.41 -38.34
CA ALA A 210 -22.33 -2.37 -37.35
C ALA A 210 -23.38 -2.82 -36.32
N ASN A 211 -24.47 -3.47 -36.76
CA ASN A 211 -25.50 -3.98 -35.84
C ASN A 211 -24.98 -5.07 -34.90
N GLU A 212 -24.17 -5.98 -35.40
CA GLU A 212 -23.60 -7.05 -34.57
C GLU A 212 -22.60 -6.48 -33.55
N ALA A 213 -21.80 -5.49 -33.95
CA ALA A 213 -20.89 -4.78 -33.05
C ALA A 213 -21.66 -4.01 -31.95
N ASP A 214 -22.74 -3.33 -32.30
CA ASP A 214 -23.59 -2.63 -31.34
C ASP A 214 -24.32 -3.60 -30.41
N MET A 215 -24.79 -4.74 -30.87
CA MET A 215 -25.41 -5.77 -30.05
C MET A 215 -24.42 -6.31 -29.00
N LEU A 216 -23.18 -6.60 -29.39
CA LEU A 216 -22.12 -6.98 -28.44
C LEU A 216 -21.83 -5.91 -27.39
N ASN A 217 -21.73 -4.67 -27.82
CA ASN A 217 -21.49 -3.56 -26.90
C ASN A 217 -22.64 -3.37 -25.92
N VAL A 218 -23.88 -3.56 -26.34
CA VAL A 218 -25.05 -3.50 -25.47
C VAL A 218 -25.02 -4.64 -24.44
N VAL A 219 -24.69 -5.85 -24.86
CA VAL A 219 -24.61 -7.03 -23.95
C VAL A 219 -23.49 -6.87 -22.94
N LEU A 220 -22.32 -6.37 -23.36
CA LEU A 220 -21.13 -6.26 -22.50
C LEU A 220 -21.12 -5.01 -21.64
N PHE A 221 -21.60 -3.87 -22.17
CA PHE A 221 -21.42 -2.56 -21.57
C PHE A 221 -22.74 -1.78 -21.35
N GLY A 222 -23.89 -2.35 -21.74
CA GLY A 222 -25.20 -1.69 -21.61
C GLY A 222 -25.45 -0.50 -22.56
N ARG A 223 -24.60 -0.27 -23.56
CA ARG A 223 -24.69 0.87 -24.49
C ARG A 223 -24.15 0.55 -25.87
N THR A 224 -24.63 1.27 -26.90
CA THR A 224 -24.12 1.15 -28.28
C THR A 224 -22.78 1.89 -28.45
N THR A 225 -22.11 1.67 -29.60
CA THR A 225 -20.88 2.38 -29.99
C THR A 225 -21.09 3.89 -30.05
N ALA A 226 -22.30 4.35 -30.41
CA ALA A 226 -22.67 5.78 -30.43
C ALA A 226 -23.03 6.35 -29.04
N GLY A 227 -22.93 5.56 -27.96
CA GLY A 227 -23.17 6.02 -26.59
C GLY A 227 -24.65 6.14 -26.20
N SER A 228 -25.59 5.76 -27.05
CA SER A 228 -27.02 5.75 -26.70
C SER A 228 -27.35 4.54 -25.81
N ILE A 229 -28.05 4.79 -24.69
CA ILE A 229 -28.59 3.74 -23.82
C ILE A 229 -29.78 3.13 -24.54
N PHE A 230 -29.73 1.82 -24.83
CA PHE A 230 -30.95 1.10 -25.27
C PHE A 230 -31.92 1.06 -24.07
N ALA A 231 -32.99 1.85 -24.15
CA ALA A 231 -34.15 1.60 -23.32
C ALA A 231 -34.64 0.17 -23.66
N THR A 232 -34.61 -0.72 -22.67
CA THR A 232 -35.15 -2.08 -22.73
C THR A 232 -36.59 -2.02 -23.25
N ARG A 233 -36.79 -2.18 -24.55
CA ARG A 233 -38.11 -2.50 -25.10
C ARG A 233 -38.30 -4.00 -24.84
N ASN A 234 -39.31 -4.27 -24.01
CA ASN A 234 -39.85 -5.58 -23.68
C ASN A 234 -39.91 -6.50 -24.87
N PHE A 235 -39.07 -7.52 -24.92
CA PHE A 235 -39.34 -8.74 -25.69
C PHE A 235 -40.07 -9.73 -24.77
N LEU A 236 -41.37 -9.51 -24.57
CA LEU A 236 -42.32 -10.46 -24.09
C LEU A 236 -43.65 -10.21 -24.81
N SER A 237 -43.86 -10.88 -25.91
CA SER A 237 -45.15 -11.32 -26.44
C SER A 237 -44.92 -12.41 -27.45
#